data_e59030e97bb74c7907c8664599dc62b5
#
_entry.id   e59030e97bb74c7907c8664599dc62b5
#
_cell.length_a   1.000
_cell.length_b   1.000
_cell.length_c   1.000
_cell.angle_alpha   90.00
_cell.angle_beta   90.00
_cell.angle_gamma   90.00
#
_symmetry.space_group_name_H-M   'P 1'
#
loop_
_entity.id
_entity.type
_entity.pdbx_description
1 polymer ?
#
loop_
_entity_poly.entity_id
_entity_poly.type
_entity_poly.pdbx_seq_one_letter_code
_entity_poly.pdbx_strand_id
1 'polypeptide(L)'
;VLIAGFYAHMCVSTSAREALVRDFDVVIDPNAIGARDLEHPLLGAQTADEVRRSALLQLVNMGVTLFAAEVTASEQRSAAAR
;
A
#
# COMPACT_ATOMS: atom_id res chain seq x y z
N VAL A 1 6.97 -3.38 11.71
CA VAL A 1 6.80 -1.93 11.55
C VAL A 1 5.46 -1.67 10.88
N LEU A 2 4.67 -0.82 11.50
CA LEU A 2 3.41 -0.36 10.92
C LEU A 2 3.65 1.00 10.26
N ILE A 3 3.27 1.11 8.99
CA ILE A 3 3.45 2.35 8.24
C ILE A 3 2.08 2.92 7.87
N ALA A 4 1.93 4.21 8.09
CA ALA A 4 0.74 4.96 7.77
C ALA A 4 1.14 6.35 7.26
N GLY A 5 0.22 7.06 6.63
CA GLY A 5 0.45 8.41 6.15
C GLY A 5 0.16 8.58 4.66
N PHE A 6 0.83 9.52 4.02
CA PHE A 6 0.68 9.79 2.60
C PHE A 6 1.98 10.43 2.06
N TYR A 7 2.20 10.25 0.80
CA TYR A 7 1.34 9.63 -0.20
C TYR A 7 1.77 8.19 -0.46
N ALA A 8 0.82 7.36 -0.85
CA ALA A 8 1.07 5.93 -1.08
C ALA A 8 2.23 5.67 -2.04
N HIS A 9 2.31 6.43 -3.12
CA HIS A 9 3.34 6.26 -4.15
C HIS A 9 4.65 6.98 -3.84
N MET A 10 4.72 7.74 -2.76
CA MET A 10 5.90 8.54 -2.40
C MET A 10 6.46 8.10 -1.05
N CYS A 11 6.22 8.89 0.00
CA CYS A 11 6.82 8.65 1.32
C CYS A 11 6.47 7.27 1.87
N VAL A 12 5.23 6.84 1.71
CA VAL A 12 4.80 5.53 2.21
C VAL A 12 5.55 4.42 1.47
N SER A 13 5.57 4.46 0.14
CA SER A 13 6.25 3.45 -0.66
C SER A 13 7.74 3.41 -0.36
N THR A 14 8.37 4.58 -0.29
CA THR A 14 9.80 4.69 -0.01
C THR A 14 10.14 4.15 1.38
N SER A 15 9.37 4.53 2.40
CA SER A 15 9.61 4.06 3.76
C SER A 15 9.41 2.55 3.88
N ALA A 16 8.37 2.01 3.24
CA ALA A 16 8.12 0.58 3.27
C ALA A 16 9.24 -0.21 2.59
N ARG A 17 9.71 0.26 1.43
CA ARG A 17 10.80 -0.39 0.71
C ARG A 17 12.09 -0.36 1.51
N GLU A 18 12.39 0.77 2.13
CA GLU A 18 13.57 0.91 2.97
C GLU A 18 13.52 -0.04 4.18
N ALA A 19 12.37 -0.14 4.82
CA ALA A 19 12.19 -1.04 5.94
C ALA A 19 12.37 -2.50 5.52
N LEU A 20 11.84 -2.89 4.36
CA LEU A 20 12.00 -4.24 3.85
C LEU A 20 13.47 -4.56 3.58
N VAL A 21 14.21 -3.63 3.00
CA VAL A 21 15.64 -3.81 2.72
C VAL A 21 16.42 -4.03 4.01
N ARG A 22 15.97 -3.43 5.11
CA ARG A 22 16.61 -3.56 6.43
C ARG A 22 16.07 -4.73 7.23
N ASP A 23 15.33 -5.64 6.59
CA ASP A 23 14.80 -6.86 7.19
C ASP A 23 13.74 -6.64 8.28
N PHE A 24 13.05 -5.51 8.24
CA PHE A 24 11.89 -5.32 9.11
C PHE A 24 10.66 -5.99 8.50
N ASP A 25 9.82 -6.51 9.38
CA ASP A 25 8.47 -6.90 8.96
C ASP A 25 7.65 -5.64 8.80
N VAL A 26 7.08 -5.44 7.62
CA VAL A 26 6.33 -4.23 7.31
C VAL A 26 4.85 -4.55 7.18
N VAL A 27 4.04 -3.80 7.91
CA VAL A 27 2.58 -3.92 7.90
C VAL A 27 1.99 -2.57 7.52
N ILE A 28 1.03 -2.57 6.62
CA ILE A 28 0.33 -1.35 6.20
C ILE A 28 -1.17 -1.57 6.32
N ASP A 29 -1.86 -0.62 6.94
CA ASP A 29 -3.32 -0.55 6.92
C ASP A 29 -3.72 0.29 5.71
N PRO A 30 -4.36 -0.31 4.69
CA PRO A 30 -4.74 0.43 3.48
C PRO A 30 -5.65 1.63 3.76
N ASN A 31 -6.40 1.60 4.84
CA ASN A 31 -7.28 2.71 5.20
C ASN A 31 -6.55 3.86 5.88
N ALA A 32 -5.31 3.63 6.30
CA ALA A 32 -4.48 4.67 6.92
C ALA A 32 -3.50 5.30 5.92
N ILE A 33 -3.64 4.99 4.65
CA ILE A 33 -2.76 5.49 3.59
C ILE A 33 -3.55 6.43 2.70
N GLY A 34 -3.04 7.65 2.53
CA GLY A 34 -3.62 8.62 1.60
C GLY A 34 -2.91 8.62 0.27
N ALA A 35 -3.62 9.07 -0.75
CA ALA A 35 -3.07 9.23 -2.08
C ALA A 35 -3.76 10.40 -2.76
N ARG A 36 -3.25 10.79 -3.91
CA ARG A 36 -3.85 11.87 -4.70
C ARG A 36 -3.91 11.47 -6.16
N ASP A 37 -4.75 12.18 -6.92
CA ASP A 37 -4.83 11.98 -8.35
C ASP A 37 -3.52 12.37 -9.01
N LEU A 38 -3.15 11.62 -10.02
CA LEU A 38 -1.96 11.90 -10.82
C LEU A 38 -2.35 11.97 -12.29
N GLU A 39 -1.71 12.87 -13.02
CA GLU A 39 -1.91 12.93 -14.47
C GLU A 39 -0.65 13.40 -15.16
N HIS A 40 -0.53 13.02 -16.42
CA HIS A 40 0.58 13.41 -17.28
C HIS A 40 0.11 13.40 -18.73
N PRO A 41 0.50 14.38 -19.56
CA PRO A 41 0.02 14.43 -20.95
C PRO A 41 0.32 13.20 -21.78
N LEU A 42 1.41 12.51 -21.49
CA LEU A 42 1.81 11.31 -22.25
C LEU A 42 1.35 10.01 -21.60
N LEU A 43 1.22 9.99 -20.27
CA LEU A 43 0.98 8.77 -19.52
C LEU A 43 -0.48 8.58 -19.12
N GLY A 44 -1.29 9.63 -19.25
CA GLY A 44 -2.68 9.58 -18.84
C GLY A 44 -2.87 9.94 -17.38
N ALA A 45 -3.94 9.45 -16.79
CA ALA A 45 -4.32 9.84 -15.45
C ALA A 45 -4.70 8.63 -14.60
N GLN A 46 -4.51 8.77 -13.29
CA GLN A 46 -4.99 7.81 -12.29
C GLN A 46 -5.67 8.57 -11.17
N THR A 47 -6.78 8.02 -10.67
CA THR A 47 -7.43 8.57 -9.50
C THR A 47 -6.62 8.24 -8.23
N ALA A 48 -6.91 8.94 -7.14
CA ALA A 48 -6.26 8.66 -5.86
C ALA A 48 -6.40 7.18 -5.46
N ASP A 49 -7.57 6.59 -5.65
CA ASP A 49 -7.78 5.18 -5.34
C ASP A 49 -6.93 4.27 -6.22
N GLU A 50 -6.80 4.58 -7.48
CA GLU A 50 -5.95 3.81 -8.39
C GLU A 50 -4.48 3.91 -8.00
N VAL A 51 -4.02 5.10 -7.64
CA VAL A 51 -2.64 5.33 -7.19
C VAL A 51 -2.36 4.54 -5.92
N ARG A 52 -3.25 4.64 -4.93
CA ARG A 52 -3.10 3.92 -3.67
C ARG A 52 -3.06 2.41 -3.91
N ARG A 53 -4.01 1.91 -4.66
CA ARG A 53 -4.10 0.48 -4.96
C ARG A 53 -2.86 -0.02 -5.68
N SER A 54 -2.40 0.72 -6.67
CA SER A 54 -1.21 0.35 -7.45
C SER A 54 0.02 0.30 -6.56
N ALA A 55 0.23 1.31 -5.72
CA ALA A 55 1.37 1.35 -4.82
C ALA A 55 1.33 0.19 -3.83
N LEU A 56 0.16 -0.10 -3.26
CA LEU A 56 0.01 -1.20 -2.32
C LEU A 56 0.21 -2.57 -2.97
N LEU A 57 -0.26 -2.74 -4.20
CA LEU A 57 -0.03 -3.99 -4.93
C LEU A 57 1.47 -4.25 -5.12
N GLN A 58 2.22 -3.22 -5.45
CA GLN A 58 3.66 -3.34 -5.62
C GLN A 58 4.35 -3.72 -4.31
N LEU A 59 3.94 -3.09 -3.21
CA LEU A 59 4.52 -3.37 -1.91
C LEU A 59 4.18 -4.76 -1.41
N VAL A 60 2.96 -5.21 -1.62
CA VAL A 60 2.56 -6.58 -1.27
C VAL A 60 3.40 -7.59 -2.05
N ASN A 61 3.66 -7.31 -3.32
CA ASN A 61 4.52 -8.16 -4.13
C ASN A 61 5.96 -8.23 -3.58
N MET A 62 6.39 -7.21 -2.87
CA MET A 62 7.71 -7.16 -2.25
C MET A 62 7.77 -7.77 -0.85
N GLY A 63 6.62 -8.11 -0.28
CA GLY A 63 6.58 -8.77 1.02
C GLY A 63 5.87 -8.00 2.13
N VAL A 64 5.28 -6.85 1.83
CA VAL A 64 4.49 -6.11 2.82
C VAL A 64 3.20 -6.86 3.14
N THR A 65 2.84 -6.89 4.42
CA THR A 65 1.57 -7.44 4.87
C THR A 65 0.55 -6.32 5.01
N LEU A 66 -0.64 -6.52 4.49
CA LEU A 66 -1.73 -5.57 4.67
C LEU A 66 -2.56 -5.96 5.87
N PHE A 67 -2.91 -4.96 6.67
CA PHE A 67 -3.80 -5.11 7.80
C PHE A 67 -4.81 -3.97 7.76
N ALA A 68 -6.08 -4.30 7.93
CA ALA A 68 -7.13 -3.29 8.03
C ALA A 68 -8.01 -3.63 9.22
N ALA A 69 -8.13 -2.70 10.16
CA ALA A 69 -8.87 -2.92 11.40
C ALA A 69 -10.34 -3.26 11.14
N GLU A 70 -10.89 -2.80 10.03
CA GLU A 70 -12.29 -3.03 9.67
C GLU A 70 -12.48 -4.34 8.92
N VAL A 71 -11.42 -4.95 8.44
CA VAL A 71 -11.49 -6.19 7.69
C VAL A 71 -11.64 -7.34 8.68
N THR A 72 -12.68 -8.14 8.49
CA THR A 72 -12.89 -9.28 9.36
C THR A 72 -11.85 -10.36 9.11
N ALA A 73 -11.68 -11.24 10.08
CA ALA A 73 -10.79 -12.38 9.91
C ALA A 73 -11.17 -13.21 8.69
N SER A 74 -12.47 -13.31 8.40
CA SER A 74 -12.98 -14.03 7.24
C SER A 74 -12.49 -13.41 5.93
N GLU A 75 -12.57 -12.09 5.83
CA GLU A 75 -12.12 -11.37 4.64
C GLU A 75 -10.62 -11.48 4.48
N GLN A 76 -9.87 -11.39 5.55
CA GLN A 76 -8.43 -11.55 5.51
C GLN A 76 -8.02 -12.93 5.05
N ARG A 77 -8.68 -13.96 5.53
CA ARG A 77 -8.41 -15.32 5.07
C ARG A 77 -8.74 -15.49 3.60
N SER A 78 -9.85 -14.92 3.15
CA SER A 78 -10.24 -14.97 1.76
C SER A 78 -9.20 -14.29 0.86
N ALA A 79 -8.70 -13.14 1.29
CA ALA A 79 -7.66 -12.44 0.56
C ALA A 79 -6.35 -13.23 0.55
N ALA A 80 -6.00 -13.85 1.66
CA ALA A 80 -4.78 -14.65 1.77
C ALA A 80 -4.85 -15.94 0.94
N ALA A 81 -6.04 -16.46 0.70
CA ALA A 81 -6.23 -17.69 -0.06
C ALA A 81 -6.13 -17.48 -1.57
N ARG A 82 -6.11 -16.26 -2.01
CA ARG A 82 -6.02 -15.94 -3.43
C ARG A 82 -4.57 -15.88 -3.88
#